data_293dec15102ded51a4e1026ad5e15e2f
#
_entry.id   293dec15102ded51a4e1026ad5e15e2f
#
_cell.length_a   1.000
_cell.length_b   1.000
_cell.length_c   1.000
_cell.angle_alpha   90.00
_cell.angle_beta   90.00
_cell.angle_gamma   90.00
#
_symmetry.space_group_name_H-M   'P 1'
#
loop_
_entity.id
_entity.type
_entity.pdbx_description
1 polymer ?
#
loop_
_entity_poly.entity_id
_entity_poly.type
_entity_poly.pdbx_seq_one_letter_code
_entity_poly.pdbx_strand_id
1 'polypeptide(L)'
;MRPIAVFVVYGEGHMNRILPIVDRFVRRGHPVHVWAPAVYGPRIEAVGATFVDLFAGRAPESVDPTSLPFSRRYIAFAAAFLDDLAHDVGVVDPAVVIYDAYAVMAPLIAARLEIPAACVCSGHAGCAARYRDGSRSSVVEVVSEECSSALHTLRESYGFEWVDEFAYYEVSPDLNIYCEPPQFLLPEHRTLFEPVTFFGSVPSAGDPRRLGIGPSFHSTGRKAYVSFGTIIWIYYRAEALEAFETLSAVFSRAGIETIISMGGHDTDPAVRRSLERPGIRVESYVDQWAVLSEADLFVTHHGLNSTHEAIFQEVPMLSYPFFGDQPDQARRCQDLGLALALTRTPRAPLDASDVNGTLLHLERNADAIARRLAEASAWEREVMASRDDVLDQIVALAASRDVPDVRLRP
;
A
#
# COMPACT_ATOMS: atom_id res chain seq x y z
N MET A 1 -10.84 -29.64 -2.60
CA MET A 1 -10.45 -28.47 -1.79
C MET A 1 -11.23 -27.29 -2.33
N ARG A 2 -11.99 -26.57 -1.50
CA ARG A 2 -12.71 -25.36 -1.92
C ARG A 2 -11.71 -24.28 -2.33
N PRO A 3 -12.05 -23.45 -3.33
CA PRO A 3 -11.19 -22.33 -3.76
C PRO A 3 -11.00 -21.26 -2.67
N ILE A 4 -10.00 -20.40 -2.90
CA ILE A 4 -9.80 -19.16 -2.15
C ILE A 4 -10.26 -18.02 -3.06
N ALA A 5 -11.15 -17.16 -2.56
CA ALA A 5 -11.53 -15.92 -3.24
C ALA A 5 -10.64 -14.77 -2.78
N VAL A 6 -10.11 -13.98 -3.71
CA VAL A 6 -9.26 -12.83 -3.40
C VAL A 6 -9.81 -11.59 -4.09
N PHE A 7 -9.89 -10.48 -3.36
CA PHE A 7 -10.35 -9.19 -3.89
C PHE A 7 -9.28 -8.13 -3.77
N VAL A 8 -8.99 -7.47 -4.88
CA VAL A 8 -8.09 -6.32 -4.93
C VAL A 8 -8.65 -5.24 -5.85
N VAL A 9 -8.48 -4.00 -5.49
CA VAL A 9 -8.92 -2.84 -6.27
C VAL A 9 -7.76 -2.14 -6.98
N TYR A 10 -8.03 -1.05 -7.70
CA TYR A 10 -6.98 -0.27 -8.36
C TYR A 10 -5.96 0.24 -7.35
N GLY A 11 -4.68 0.02 -7.65
CA GLY A 11 -3.53 0.49 -6.89
C GLY A 11 -2.35 -0.47 -7.01
N GLU A 12 -1.26 -0.06 -7.64
CA GLU A 12 -0.05 -0.89 -7.77
C GLU A 12 0.48 -1.35 -6.42
N GLY A 13 0.46 -0.46 -5.42
CA GLY A 13 0.86 -0.79 -4.06
C GLY A 13 0.02 -1.91 -3.44
N HIS A 14 -1.29 -1.92 -3.69
CA HIS A 14 -2.23 -2.91 -3.19
C HIS A 14 -2.02 -4.27 -3.88
N MET A 15 -1.93 -4.26 -5.20
CA MET A 15 -1.66 -5.47 -5.97
C MET A 15 -0.33 -6.12 -5.60
N ASN A 16 0.70 -5.31 -5.39
CA ASN A 16 2.02 -5.79 -4.99
C ASN A 16 2.07 -6.50 -3.63
N ARG A 17 1.06 -6.29 -2.76
CA ARG A 17 0.94 -7.01 -1.47
C ARG A 17 0.09 -8.27 -1.58
N ILE A 18 -0.95 -8.24 -2.38
CA ILE A 18 -1.86 -9.36 -2.58
C ILE A 18 -1.21 -10.48 -3.41
N LEU A 19 -0.55 -10.12 -4.50
CA LEU A 19 -0.01 -11.08 -5.45
C LEU A 19 0.98 -12.10 -4.83
N PRO A 20 1.88 -11.73 -3.89
CA PRO A 20 2.73 -12.69 -3.20
C PRO A 20 1.97 -13.71 -2.34
N ILE A 21 0.82 -13.34 -1.79
CA ILE A 21 -0.05 -14.24 -1.04
C ILE A 21 -0.70 -15.22 -2.01
N VAL A 22 -1.25 -14.72 -3.12
CA VAL A 22 -1.85 -15.52 -4.20
C VAL A 22 -0.87 -16.54 -4.76
N ASP A 23 0.34 -16.09 -5.17
CA ASP A 23 1.39 -16.97 -5.72
C ASP A 23 1.74 -18.12 -4.78
N ARG A 24 1.87 -17.84 -3.48
CA ARG A 24 2.16 -18.87 -2.49
C ARG A 24 1.04 -19.90 -2.34
N PHE A 25 -0.22 -19.48 -2.34
CA PHE A 25 -1.36 -20.39 -2.30
C PHE A 25 -1.43 -21.27 -3.55
N VAL A 26 -1.24 -20.70 -4.73
CA VAL A 26 -1.19 -21.45 -5.99
C VAL A 26 -0.07 -22.50 -5.96
N ARG A 27 1.14 -22.12 -5.52
CA ARG A 27 2.28 -23.04 -5.37
C ARG A 27 2.02 -24.18 -4.37
N ARG A 28 1.16 -23.95 -3.37
CA ARG A 28 0.69 -24.98 -2.43
C ARG A 28 -0.45 -25.84 -2.98
N GLY A 29 -0.87 -25.59 -4.24
CA GLY A 29 -1.91 -26.36 -4.94
C GLY A 29 -3.35 -25.94 -4.59
N HIS A 30 -3.55 -24.78 -3.94
CA HIS A 30 -4.89 -24.24 -3.72
C HIS A 30 -5.42 -23.57 -4.99
N PRO A 31 -6.68 -23.86 -5.41
CA PRO A 31 -7.32 -23.07 -6.47
C PRO A 31 -7.61 -21.64 -5.91
N VAL A 32 -7.15 -20.62 -6.63
CA VAL A 32 -7.33 -19.23 -6.23
C VAL A 32 -8.04 -18.48 -7.34
N HIS A 33 -9.15 -17.81 -7.01
CA HIS A 33 -9.88 -16.90 -7.89
C HIS A 33 -9.66 -15.47 -7.42
N VAL A 34 -9.23 -14.57 -8.31
CA VAL A 34 -8.88 -13.20 -7.97
C VAL A 34 -9.80 -12.24 -8.73
N TRP A 35 -10.69 -11.58 -8.00
CA TRP A 35 -11.50 -10.46 -8.49
C TRP A 35 -10.66 -9.18 -8.45
N ALA A 36 -10.32 -8.66 -9.63
CA ALA A 36 -9.43 -7.52 -9.77
C ALA A 36 -9.78 -6.69 -11.02
N PRO A 37 -9.29 -5.43 -11.11
CA PRO A 37 -9.34 -4.67 -12.35
C PRO A 37 -8.65 -5.39 -13.52
N ALA A 38 -9.19 -5.27 -14.73
CA ALA A 38 -8.70 -5.95 -15.93
C ALA A 38 -7.19 -5.78 -16.19
N VAL A 39 -6.64 -4.60 -15.83
CA VAL A 39 -5.20 -4.30 -15.99
C VAL A 39 -4.28 -5.29 -15.25
N TYR A 40 -4.77 -5.95 -14.21
CA TYR A 40 -3.99 -6.92 -13.42
C TYR A 40 -4.15 -8.37 -13.90
N GLY A 41 -5.09 -8.65 -14.81
CA GLY A 41 -5.35 -9.99 -15.33
C GLY A 41 -4.07 -10.75 -15.73
N PRO A 42 -3.22 -10.20 -16.62
CA PRO A 42 -1.99 -10.89 -17.04
C PRO A 42 -1.04 -11.24 -15.89
N ARG A 43 -0.95 -10.41 -14.84
CA ARG A 43 -0.09 -10.68 -13.68
C ARG A 43 -0.67 -11.77 -12.77
N ILE A 44 -1.99 -11.82 -12.64
CA ILE A 44 -2.72 -12.84 -11.86
C ILE A 44 -2.61 -14.20 -12.53
N GLU A 45 -2.83 -14.25 -13.83
CA GLU A 45 -2.72 -15.48 -14.61
C GLU A 45 -1.27 -16.01 -14.68
N ALA A 46 -0.28 -15.12 -14.71
CA ALA A 46 1.13 -15.49 -14.71
C ALA A 46 1.58 -16.24 -13.44
N VAL A 47 0.91 -16.06 -12.31
CA VAL A 47 1.16 -16.84 -11.08
C VAL A 47 0.28 -18.09 -10.99
N GLY A 48 -0.57 -18.36 -12.01
CA GLY A 48 -1.42 -19.55 -12.09
C GLY A 48 -2.75 -19.44 -11.34
N ALA A 49 -3.16 -18.25 -10.94
CA ALA A 49 -4.49 -18.00 -10.36
C ALA A 49 -5.54 -17.72 -11.46
N THR A 50 -6.81 -17.96 -11.16
CA THR A 50 -7.92 -17.61 -12.04
C THR A 50 -8.26 -16.13 -11.88
N PHE A 51 -8.11 -15.37 -12.96
CA PHE A 51 -8.53 -13.96 -12.98
C PHE A 51 -10.03 -13.83 -13.23
N VAL A 52 -10.68 -12.93 -12.48
CA VAL A 52 -12.07 -12.51 -12.70
C VAL A 52 -12.09 -10.99 -12.77
N ASP A 53 -12.59 -10.43 -13.87
CA ASP A 53 -12.71 -8.97 -13.98
C ASP A 53 -13.81 -8.44 -13.04
N LEU A 54 -13.37 -7.77 -11.98
CA LEU A 54 -14.26 -7.19 -10.95
C LEU A 54 -15.26 -6.19 -11.54
N PHE A 55 -14.86 -5.46 -12.59
CA PHE A 55 -15.62 -4.36 -13.16
C PHE A 55 -16.30 -4.70 -14.49
N ALA A 56 -16.14 -5.92 -15.02
CA ALA A 56 -16.75 -6.32 -16.29
C ALA A 56 -18.29 -6.21 -16.24
N GLY A 57 -18.86 -5.34 -17.09
CA GLY A 57 -20.29 -5.07 -17.13
C GLY A 57 -20.86 -4.36 -15.90
N ARG A 58 -20.02 -3.96 -14.94
CA ARG A 58 -20.39 -3.35 -13.67
C ARG A 58 -19.79 -1.96 -13.45
N ALA A 59 -19.25 -1.33 -14.49
CA ALA A 59 -18.78 0.04 -14.35
C ALA A 59 -19.97 0.93 -14.02
N PRO A 60 -20.02 1.57 -12.83
CA PRO A 60 -21.03 2.60 -12.59
C PRO A 60 -20.77 3.72 -13.58
N GLU A 61 -21.68 3.91 -14.53
CA GLU A 61 -21.57 4.96 -15.58
C GLU A 61 -21.45 6.36 -15.01
N SER A 62 -21.85 6.53 -13.74
CA SER A 62 -21.95 7.81 -13.04
C SER A 62 -20.75 8.14 -12.14
N VAL A 63 -19.83 7.21 -11.90
CA VAL A 63 -18.68 7.49 -11.03
C VAL A 63 -17.60 8.20 -11.82
N ASP A 64 -17.73 9.51 -11.91
CA ASP A 64 -16.62 10.37 -12.30
C ASP A 64 -15.42 10.06 -11.37
N PRO A 65 -14.31 9.48 -11.90
CA PRO A 65 -13.15 9.15 -11.11
C PRO A 65 -12.51 10.36 -10.45
N THR A 66 -12.90 11.58 -10.84
CA THR A 66 -12.42 12.84 -10.28
C THR A 66 -13.32 13.40 -9.17
N SER A 67 -14.57 12.97 -9.06
CA SER A 67 -15.57 13.54 -8.15
C SER A 67 -15.62 12.88 -6.77
N LEU A 68 -15.26 11.60 -6.66
CA LEU A 68 -15.22 10.88 -5.39
C LEU A 68 -13.78 10.58 -4.99
N PRO A 69 -13.41 10.75 -3.72
CA PRO A 69 -12.18 10.18 -3.18
C PRO A 69 -12.09 8.70 -3.54
N PHE A 70 -10.90 8.26 -3.91
CA PHE A 70 -10.63 6.93 -4.47
C PHE A 70 -11.30 5.78 -3.73
N SER A 71 -11.29 5.81 -2.39
CA SER A 71 -11.88 4.79 -1.52
C SER A 71 -13.42 4.79 -1.52
N ARG A 72 -14.05 5.97 -1.59
CA ARG A 72 -15.51 6.08 -1.48
C ARG A 72 -16.26 5.58 -2.70
N ARG A 73 -15.63 5.61 -3.89
CA ARG A 73 -16.22 5.00 -5.09
C ARG A 73 -16.51 3.51 -4.92
N TYR A 74 -15.71 2.81 -4.09
CA TYR A 74 -15.94 1.39 -3.84
C TYR A 74 -17.12 1.12 -2.91
N ILE A 75 -17.52 2.09 -2.09
CA ILE A 75 -18.78 2.03 -1.32
C ILE A 75 -19.97 2.11 -2.27
N ALA A 76 -19.96 3.07 -3.20
CA ALA A 76 -21.00 3.21 -4.22
C ALA A 76 -21.06 1.96 -5.12
N PHE A 77 -19.91 1.47 -5.55
CA PHE A 77 -19.82 0.24 -6.34
C PHE A 77 -20.37 -0.97 -5.56
N ALA A 78 -20.03 -1.13 -4.28
CA ALA A 78 -20.54 -2.21 -3.45
C ALA A 78 -22.06 -2.15 -3.34
N ALA A 79 -22.65 -0.98 -3.06
CA ALA A 79 -24.09 -0.81 -2.95
C ALA A 79 -24.84 -1.16 -4.25
N ALA A 80 -24.24 -0.84 -5.40
CA ALA A 80 -24.84 -1.07 -6.72
C ALA A 80 -24.80 -2.54 -7.17
N PHE A 81 -23.74 -3.28 -6.80
CA PHE A 81 -23.46 -4.61 -7.39
C PHE A 81 -23.28 -5.73 -6.37
N LEU A 82 -23.69 -5.52 -5.10
CA LEU A 82 -23.48 -6.51 -4.04
C LEU A 82 -24.14 -7.86 -4.34
N ASP A 83 -25.36 -7.87 -4.85
CA ASP A 83 -26.08 -9.11 -5.16
C ASP A 83 -25.42 -9.89 -6.30
N ASP A 84 -25.03 -9.20 -7.36
CA ASP A 84 -24.37 -9.83 -8.52
C ASP A 84 -23.01 -10.43 -8.11
N LEU A 85 -22.23 -9.67 -7.34
CA LEU A 85 -20.94 -10.13 -6.85
C LEU A 85 -21.08 -11.29 -5.86
N ALA A 86 -22.07 -11.24 -4.96
CA ALA A 86 -22.34 -12.33 -4.04
C ALA A 86 -22.79 -13.59 -4.79
N HIS A 87 -23.58 -13.44 -5.88
CA HIS A 87 -23.94 -14.56 -6.73
C HIS A 87 -22.69 -15.19 -7.38
N ASP A 88 -21.83 -14.38 -8.01
CA ASP A 88 -20.62 -14.88 -8.68
C ASP A 88 -19.68 -15.60 -7.72
N VAL A 89 -19.47 -15.05 -6.52
CA VAL A 89 -18.67 -15.67 -5.47
C VAL A 89 -19.33 -16.96 -4.94
N GLY A 90 -20.65 -16.94 -4.80
CA GLY A 90 -21.44 -18.12 -4.38
C GLY A 90 -21.32 -19.28 -5.36
N VAL A 91 -21.22 -19.02 -6.68
CA VAL A 91 -20.99 -20.07 -7.70
C VAL A 91 -19.61 -20.70 -7.55
N VAL A 92 -18.61 -19.93 -7.14
CA VAL A 92 -17.24 -20.44 -6.88
C VAL A 92 -17.18 -21.22 -5.57
N ASP A 93 -18.04 -20.92 -4.62
CA ASP A 93 -18.11 -21.52 -3.26
C ASP A 93 -16.75 -21.55 -2.54
N PRO A 94 -16.09 -20.40 -2.32
CA PRO A 94 -14.76 -20.38 -1.72
C PRO A 94 -14.80 -20.72 -0.22
N ALA A 95 -13.70 -21.29 0.29
CA ALA A 95 -13.56 -21.59 1.71
C ALA A 95 -13.27 -20.34 2.56
N VAL A 96 -12.63 -19.32 1.96
CA VAL A 96 -12.25 -18.07 2.61
C VAL A 96 -12.22 -16.94 1.59
N VAL A 97 -12.54 -15.73 2.05
CA VAL A 97 -12.34 -14.49 1.27
C VAL A 97 -11.11 -13.76 1.82
N ILE A 98 -10.11 -13.50 0.97
CA ILE A 98 -8.98 -12.62 1.28
C ILE A 98 -9.20 -11.31 0.53
N TYR A 99 -9.01 -10.18 1.19
CA TYR A 99 -9.31 -8.91 0.55
C TYR A 99 -8.35 -7.79 0.95
N ASP A 100 -8.05 -6.93 -0.02
CA ASP A 100 -7.43 -5.64 0.28
C ASP A 100 -8.42 -4.75 1.04
N ALA A 101 -7.96 -4.03 2.04
CA ALA A 101 -8.82 -3.19 2.88
C ALA A 101 -9.69 -2.21 2.08
N TYR A 102 -9.23 -1.75 0.90
CA TYR A 102 -10.01 -0.88 0.03
C TYR A 102 -11.07 -1.60 -0.80
N ALA A 103 -11.06 -2.93 -0.86
CA ALA A 103 -12.07 -3.73 -1.53
C ALA A 103 -13.33 -3.88 -0.65
N VAL A 104 -13.99 -2.76 -0.35
CA VAL A 104 -15.13 -2.65 0.60
C VAL A 104 -16.25 -3.67 0.31
N MET A 105 -16.46 -4.04 -0.98
CA MET A 105 -17.45 -5.06 -1.35
C MET A 105 -17.14 -6.45 -0.77
N ALA A 106 -15.87 -6.78 -0.58
CA ALA A 106 -15.46 -8.13 -0.21
C ALA A 106 -15.92 -8.57 1.20
N PRO A 107 -15.73 -7.79 2.28
CA PRO A 107 -16.26 -8.13 3.60
C PRO A 107 -17.80 -8.19 3.62
N LEU A 108 -18.51 -7.40 2.79
CA LEU A 108 -19.96 -7.45 2.66
C LEU A 108 -20.42 -8.76 2.02
N ILE A 109 -19.73 -9.18 0.94
CA ILE A 109 -19.97 -10.47 0.28
C ILE A 109 -19.68 -11.63 1.24
N ALA A 110 -18.56 -11.59 1.95
CA ALA A 110 -18.18 -12.60 2.93
C ALA A 110 -19.23 -12.74 4.03
N ALA A 111 -19.69 -11.62 4.61
CA ALA A 111 -20.75 -11.62 5.62
C ALA A 111 -22.08 -12.17 5.08
N ARG A 112 -22.48 -11.80 3.84
CA ARG A 112 -23.73 -12.27 3.22
C ARG A 112 -23.71 -13.77 2.92
N LEU A 113 -22.56 -14.32 2.57
CA LEU A 113 -22.38 -15.73 2.24
C LEU A 113 -21.89 -16.58 3.41
N GLU A 114 -21.76 -15.98 4.59
CA GLU A 114 -21.24 -16.64 5.80
C GLU A 114 -19.88 -17.33 5.56
N ILE A 115 -18.99 -16.62 4.83
CA ILE A 115 -17.64 -17.07 4.52
C ILE A 115 -16.66 -16.35 5.44
N PRO A 116 -15.73 -17.05 6.13
CA PRO A 116 -14.69 -16.38 6.90
C PRO A 116 -13.81 -15.50 6.01
N ALA A 117 -13.35 -14.38 6.54
CA ALA A 117 -12.64 -13.38 5.77
C ALA A 117 -11.30 -12.96 6.39
N ALA A 118 -10.29 -12.73 5.56
CA ALA A 118 -8.99 -12.22 5.97
C ALA A 118 -8.71 -10.87 5.27
N CYS A 119 -8.53 -9.82 6.06
CA CYS A 119 -8.18 -8.48 5.56
C CYS A 119 -6.68 -8.34 5.37
N VAL A 120 -6.24 -7.95 4.19
CA VAL A 120 -4.86 -7.50 3.95
C VAL A 120 -4.76 -6.00 4.26
N CYS A 121 -4.15 -5.67 5.38
CA CYS A 121 -3.98 -4.30 5.86
C CYS A 121 -2.90 -3.61 5.03
N SER A 122 -3.32 -2.90 3.99
CA SER A 122 -2.46 -2.34 2.96
C SER A 122 -1.89 -0.95 3.29
N GLY A 123 -2.24 -0.39 4.43
CA GLY A 123 -1.75 0.90 4.94
C GLY A 123 -1.24 0.79 6.37
N HIS A 124 -0.51 1.81 6.81
CA HIS A 124 -0.02 1.87 8.19
C HIS A 124 -1.17 2.07 9.19
N ALA A 125 -1.06 1.44 10.36
CA ALA A 125 -2.09 1.40 11.40
C ALA A 125 -2.58 2.78 11.89
N GLY A 126 -1.74 3.82 11.82
CA GLY A 126 -2.05 5.13 12.38
C GLY A 126 -3.33 5.77 11.84
N CYS A 127 -3.63 5.60 10.55
CA CYS A 127 -4.88 6.10 9.95
C CYS A 127 -6.11 5.41 10.52
N ALA A 128 -6.12 4.08 10.56
CA ALA A 128 -7.23 3.31 11.10
C ALA A 128 -7.44 3.61 12.60
N ALA A 129 -6.35 3.76 13.37
CA ALA A 129 -6.42 4.11 14.78
C ALA A 129 -7.06 5.49 15.01
N ARG A 130 -6.63 6.53 14.27
CA ARG A 130 -7.22 7.88 14.38
C ARG A 130 -8.68 7.91 13.95
N TYR A 131 -9.04 7.11 12.97
CA TYR A 131 -10.43 6.99 12.58
C TYR A 131 -11.28 6.45 13.73
N ARG A 132 -10.84 5.38 14.40
CA ARG A 132 -11.59 4.73 15.48
C ARG A 132 -11.64 5.53 16.78
N ASP A 133 -10.61 6.31 17.12
CA ASP A 133 -10.60 7.16 18.30
C ASP A 133 -11.32 8.51 18.10
N GLY A 134 -11.87 8.76 16.91
CA GLY A 134 -12.59 9.96 16.55
C GLY A 134 -11.71 11.19 16.33
N SER A 135 -10.39 11.07 16.40
CA SER A 135 -9.44 12.14 16.06
C SER A 135 -9.28 12.26 14.54
N ARG A 136 -10.36 12.57 13.87
CA ARG A 136 -10.42 12.69 12.40
C ARG A 136 -9.37 13.69 11.92
N SER A 137 -8.68 13.31 10.84
CA SER A 137 -7.85 14.24 10.07
C SER A 137 -8.64 15.51 9.76
N SER A 138 -8.00 16.68 9.83
CA SER A 138 -8.58 17.98 9.48
C SER A 138 -8.98 18.14 8.01
N VAL A 139 -8.86 17.10 7.19
CA VAL A 139 -9.43 17.04 5.86
C VAL A 139 -10.93 16.79 6.05
N VAL A 140 -11.71 17.87 5.99
CA VAL A 140 -13.16 17.81 5.86
C VAL A 140 -13.44 17.24 4.46
N GLU A 141 -13.48 15.92 4.39
CA GLU A 141 -13.87 15.24 3.17
C GLU A 141 -15.38 15.36 3.05
N VAL A 142 -15.83 16.11 2.06
CA VAL A 142 -17.26 16.22 1.72
C VAL A 142 -17.73 14.86 1.24
N VAL A 143 -18.69 14.26 1.95
CA VAL A 143 -19.34 13.02 1.50
C VAL A 143 -20.28 13.40 0.37
N SER A 144 -20.11 12.81 -0.81
CA SER A 144 -21.00 13.05 -1.95
C SER A 144 -22.40 12.50 -1.69
N GLU A 145 -23.40 13.05 -2.37
CA GLU A 145 -24.79 12.55 -2.32
C GLU A 145 -24.86 11.08 -2.76
N GLU A 146 -24.06 10.69 -3.75
CA GLU A 146 -23.95 9.31 -4.23
C GLU A 146 -23.42 8.37 -3.14
N CYS A 147 -22.36 8.76 -2.43
CA CYS A 147 -21.83 7.97 -1.33
C CYS A 147 -22.86 7.87 -0.18
N SER A 148 -23.54 8.96 0.15
CA SER A 148 -24.59 8.98 1.18
C SER A 148 -25.75 8.04 0.83
N SER A 149 -26.18 8.04 -0.44
CA SER A 149 -27.24 7.14 -0.94
C SER A 149 -26.78 5.68 -0.89
N ALA A 150 -25.54 5.41 -1.28
CA ALA A 150 -24.97 4.07 -1.21
C ALA A 150 -24.89 3.54 0.23
N LEU A 151 -24.45 4.37 1.18
CA LEU A 151 -24.43 4.01 2.61
C LEU A 151 -25.82 3.72 3.14
N HIS A 152 -26.82 4.53 2.77
CA HIS A 152 -28.22 4.28 3.13
C HIS A 152 -28.68 2.91 2.58
N THR A 153 -28.41 2.60 1.31
CA THR A 153 -28.74 1.29 0.72
C THR A 153 -28.08 0.13 1.46
N LEU A 154 -26.78 0.22 1.76
CA LEU A 154 -26.07 -0.84 2.46
C LEU A 154 -26.60 -1.09 3.89
N ARG A 155 -27.00 -0.02 4.59
CA ARG A 155 -27.55 -0.12 5.95
C ARG A 155 -29.00 -0.62 5.95
N GLU A 156 -29.87 0.06 5.23
CA GLU A 156 -31.32 -0.20 5.31
C GLU A 156 -31.78 -1.41 4.50
N SER A 157 -31.17 -1.64 3.32
CA SER A 157 -31.59 -2.75 2.45
C SER A 157 -30.83 -4.04 2.74
N TYR A 158 -29.56 -3.94 3.18
CA TYR A 158 -28.72 -5.11 3.42
C TYR A 158 -28.39 -5.37 4.88
N GLY A 159 -28.72 -4.45 5.81
CA GLY A 159 -28.51 -4.62 7.24
C GLY A 159 -27.05 -4.43 7.69
N PHE A 160 -26.20 -3.81 6.89
CA PHE A 160 -24.79 -3.55 7.24
C PHE A 160 -24.65 -2.22 8.00
N GLU A 161 -25.17 -2.14 9.21
CA GLU A 161 -25.18 -0.91 10.02
C GLU A 161 -23.79 -0.37 10.34
N TRP A 162 -22.77 -1.24 10.33
CA TRP A 162 -21.38 -0.89 10.61
C TRP A 162 -20.67 -0.13 9.45
N VAL A 163 -21.25 -0.14 8.24
CA VAL A 163 -20.61 0.50 7.07
C VAL A 163 -20.78 2.01 7.14
N ASP A 164 -19.69 2.73 7.04
CA ASP A 164 -19.66 4.18 6.94
C ASP A 164 -18.74 4.67 5.79
N GLU A 165 -18.56 5.97 5.68
CA GLU A 165 -17.73 6.59 4.64
C GLU A 165 -16.23 6.24 4.74
N PHE A 166 -15.83 5.55 5.79
CA PHE A 166 -14.46 5.09 6.06
C PHE A 166 -14.34 3.56 6.15
N ALA A 167 -15.32 2.84 5.61
CA ALA A 167 -15.35 1.37 5.64
C ALA A 167 -14.07 0.68 5.13
N TYR A 168 -13.25 1.39 4.37
CA TYR A 168 -11.92 0.93 3.93
C TYR A 168 -10.85 0.95 5.03
N TYR A 169 -11.15 1.46 6.22
CA TYR A 169 -10.33 1.32 7.43
C TYR A 169 -10.84 0.22 8.36
N GLU A 170 -11.98 -0.40 8.04
CA GLU A 170 -12.48 -1.53 8.79
C GLU A 170 -11.61 -2.77 8.54
N VAL A 171 -11.41 -3.53 9.60
CA VAL A 171 -10.60 -4.74 9.60
C VAL A 171 -11.50 -5.97 9.75
N SER A 172 -11.00 -7.15 9.39
CA SER A 172 -11.76 -8.38 9.55
C SER A 172 -11.86 -8.78 11.03
N PRO A 173 -13.04 -9.23 11.49
CA PRO A 173 -13.15 -9.85 12.80
C PRO A 173 -12.51 -11.26 12.86
N ASP A 174 -12.22 -11.86 11.71
CA ASP A 174 -11.74 -13.26 11.65
C ASP A 174 -10.20 -13.33 11.57
N LEU A 175 -9.55 -12.53 10.69
CA LEU A 175 -8.10 -12.46 10.60
C LEU A 175 -7.65 -11.19 9.87
N ASN A 176 -6.56 -10.58 10.34
CA ASN A 176 -5.93 -9.43 9.71
C ASN A 176 -4.46 -9.73 9.37
N ILE A 177 -4.11 -9.53 8.11
CA ILE A 177 -2.77 -9.75 7.57
C ILE A 177 -2.08 -8.39 7.49
N TYR A 178 -1.22 -8.11 8.47
CA TYR A 178 -0.51 -6.83 8.55
C TYR A 178 0.74 -6.87 7.65
N CYS A 179 0.88 -5.88 6.77
CA CYS A 179 1.91 -5.87 5.73
C CYS A 179 3.23 -5.20 6.16
N GLU A 180 3.45 -5.04 7.44
CA GLU A 180 4.68 -4.50 8.03
C GLU A 180 5.20 -5.46 9.12
N PRO A 181 6.46 -5.33 9.55
CA PRO A 181 6.95 -6.05 10.74
C PRO A 181 6.18 -5.68 12.01
N PRO A 182 6.08 -6.58 13.01
CA PRO A 182 5.38 -6.32 14.28
C PRO A 182 5.81 -5.03 14.99
N GLN A 183 7.07 -4.65 14.83
CA GLN A 183 7.64 -3.45 15.43
C GLN A 183 7.04 -2.14 14.89
N PHE A 184 6.40 -2.17 13.72
CA PHE A 184 5.70 -1.01 13.14
C PHE A 184 4.30 -0.84 13.71
N LEU A 185 3.64 -1.90 14.18
CA LEU A 185 2.35 -1.85 14.84
C LEU A 185 2.54 -1.48 16.33
N LEU A 186 2.13 -0.26 16.69
CA LEU A 186 2.21 0.20 18.07
C LEU A 186 1.37 -0.70 19.00
N PRO A 187 1.83 -0.99 20.23
CA PRO A 187 1.10 -1.84 21.16
C PRO A 187 -0.34 -1.39 21.43
N GLU A 188 -0.56 -0.07 21.55
CA GLU A 188 -1.87 0.55 21.74
C GLU A 188 -2.83 0.38 20.56
N HIS A 189 -2.31 0.16 19.36
CA HIS A 189 -3.10 -0.09 18.16
C HIS A 189 -3.34 -1.58 17.88
N ARG A 190 -2.60 -2.47 18.55
CA ARG A 190 -2.63 -3.90 18.25
C ARG A 190 -4.02 -4.51 18.39
N THR A 191 -4.75 -4.13 19.42
CA THR A 191 -6.11 -4.64 19.68
C THR A 191 -7.12 -4.30 18.58
N LEU A 192 -6.86 -3.25 17.78
CA LEU A 192 -7.71 -2.89 16.64
C LEU A 192 -7.63 -3.90 15.50
N PHE A 193 -6.52 -4.64 15.41
CA PHE A 193 -6.22 -5.57 14.32
C PHE A 193 -6.32 -7.04 14.74
N GLU A 194 -6.65 -7.34 16.00
CA GLU A 194 -6.75 -8.73 16.45
C GLU A 194 -8.02 -9.42 15.94
N PRO A 195 -7.91 -10.68 15.44
CA PRO A 195 -6.67 -11.48 15.31
C PRO A 195 -5.75 -10.94 14.20
N VAL A 196 -4.45 -10.81 14.48
CA VAL A 196 -3.47 -10.25 13.55
C VAL A 196 -2.29 -11.19 13.31
N THR A 197 -1.88 -11.27 12.04
CA THR A 197 -0.66 -11.94 11.60
C THR A 197 0.19 -11.02 10.70
N PHE A 198 1.48 -11.29 10.55
CA PHE A 198 2.41 -10.37 9.89
C PHE A 198 3.02 -11.03 8.65
N PHE A 199 2.76 -10.44 7.48
CA PHE A 199 3.26 -10.95 6.20
C PHE A 199 4.39 -10.10 5.61
N GLY A 200 4.45 -8.81 5.97
CA GLY A 200 5.35 -7.83 5.38
C GLY A 200 5.05 -7.53 3.92
N SER A 201 5.73 -6.54 3.36
CA SER A 201 5.53 -6.07 1.98
C SER A 201 6.76 -6.21 1.09
N VAL A 202 7.90 -6.61 1.64
CA VAL A 202 9.16 -6.77 0.89
C VAL A 202 9.01 -7.88 -0.17
N PRO A 203 9.44 -7.65 -1.43
CA PRO A 203 9.33 -8.66 -2.48
C PRO A 203 10.17 -9.91 -2.19
N SER A 204 9.62 -11.09 -2.47
CA SER A 204 10.33 -12.37 -2.35
C SER A 204 11.38 -12.55 -3.45
N ALA A 205 12.30 -13.49 -3.29
CA ALA A 205 13.17 -13.92 -4.38
C ALA A 205 12.32 -14.44 -5.54
N GLY A 206 12.58 -13.96 -6.77
CA GLY A 206 11.77 -14.28 -7.95
C GLY A 206 10.53 -13.38 -8.16
N ASP A 207 10.24 -12.46 -7.26
CA ASP A 207 9.25 -11.41 -7.51
C ASP A 207 9.71 -10.53 -8.68
N PRO A 208 8.82 -10.20 -9.65
CA PRO A 208 9.15 -9.31 -10.77
C PRO A 208 9.72 -7.95 -10.34
N ARG A 209 9.44 -7.49 -9.14
CA ARG A 209 10.02 -6.26 -8.56
C ARG A 209 11.51 -6.40 -8.18
N ARG A 210 12.09 -7.61 -8.26
CA ARG A 210 13.50 -7.91 -7.94
C ARG A 210 14.31 -8.33 -9.15
N LEU A 211 13.92 -7.97 -10.35
CA LEU A 211 14.63 -8.37 -11.58
C LEU A 211 16.02 -7.74 -11.70
N GLY A 212 16.29 -6.66 -10.97
CA GLY A 212 17.59 -6.00 -10.96
C GLY A 212 17.93 -5.31 -12.30
N ILE A 213 16.92 -5.00 -13.09
CA ILE A 213 17.07 -4.32 -14.39
C ILE A 213 16.60 -2.88 -14.23
N GLY A 214 17.53 -1.97 -14.09
CA GLY A 214 17.19 -0.56 -13.92
C GLY A 214 18.35 0.36 -14.27
N PRO A 215 18.13 1.68 -14.26
CA PRO A 215 19.21 2.63 -14.41
C PRO A 215 20.16 2.51 -13.22
N SER A 216 21.44 2.25 -13.49
CA SER A 216 22.47 2.23 -12.47
C SER A 216 23.12 3.60 -12.32
N PHE A 217 23.69 3.86 -11.14
CA PHE A 217 24.52 5.03 -10.91
C PHE A 217 25.90 4.86 -11.57
N HIS A 218 26.51 5.98 -11.94
CA HIS A 218 27.81 6.00 -12.62
C HIS A 218 28.93 6.55 -11.72
N SER A 219 28.56 7.36 -10.72
CA SER A 219 29.50 8.00 -9.80
C SER A 219 30.00 7.03 -8.73
N THR A 220 31.22 7.25 -8.28
CA THR A 220 31.76 6.67 -7.04
C THR A 220 31.45 7.53 -5.81
N GLY A 221 30.83 8.71 -6.01
CA GLY A 221 30.37 9.60 -4.96
C GLY A 221 29.03 9.16 -4.37
N ARG A 222 28.41 10.06 -3.61
CA ARG A 222 27.13 9.84 -2.97
C ARG A 222 26.00 9.74 -4.01
N LYS A 223 25.07 8.83 -3.81
CA LYS A 223 23.99 8.46 -4.71
C LYS A 223 22.65 8.63 -4.01
N ALA A 224 21.73 9.33 -4.66
CA ALA A 224 20.38 9.52 -4.13
C ALA A 224 19.33 8.98 -5.10
N TYR A 225 18.32 8.33 -4.54
CA TYR A 225 17.09 8.02 -5.23
C TYR A 225 15.98 8.95 -4.76
N VAL A 226 15.12 9.43 -5.65
CA VAL A 226 13.97 10.28 -5.32
C VAL A 226 12.73 9.74 -5.99
N SER A 227 11.70 9.41 -5.21
CA SER A 227 10.43 8.93 -5.75
C SER A 227 9.28 9.19 -4.78
N PHE A 228 8.16 9.65 -5.34
CA PHE A 228 6.91 9.86 -4.60
C PHE A 228 5.83 8.83 -4.99
N GLY A 229 6.24 7.69 -5.60
CA GLY A 229 5.33 6.61 -6.01
C GLY A 229 4.46 6.99 -7.20
N THR A 230 3.32 6.32 -7.37
CA THR A 230 2.44 6.44 -8.53
C THR A 230 1.23 7.34 -8.30
N ILE A 231 0.60 7.27 -7.14
CA ILE A 231 -0.68 7.94 -6.84
C ILE A 231 -0.52 9.47 -6.69
N ILE A 232 0.63 9.92 -6.22
CA ILE A 232 0.92 11.35 -6.01
C ILE A 232 0.76 12.16 -7.30
N TRP A 233 1.11 11.58 -8.43
CA TRP A 233 1.01 12.22 -9.75
C TRP A 233 -0.42 12.50 -10.21
N ILE A 234 -1.40 11.79 -9.64
CA ILE A 234 -2.81 11.99 -9.94
C ILE A 234 -3.38 13.17 -9.14
N TYR A 235 -2.98 13.31 -7.87
CA TYR A 235 -3.63 14.24 -6.94
C TYR A 235 -2.78 15.45 -6.55
N TYR A 236 -1.44 15.32 -6.56
CA TYR A 236 -0.49 16.30 -6.00
C TYR A 236 0.68 16.58 -6.93
N ARG A 237 0.41 16.58 -8.24
CA ARG A 237 1.45 16.75 -9.27
C ARG A 237 2.24 18.05 -9.12
N ALA A 238 1.57 19.16 -8.78
CA ALA A 238 2.21 20.47 -8.67
C ALA A 238 3.21 20.50 -7.52
N GLU A 239 2.79 20.03 -6.34
CA GLU A 239 3.64 19.98 -5.16
C GLU A 239 4.81 18.99 -5.33
N ALA A 240 4.57 17.88 -6.02
CA ALA A 240 5.62 16.91 -6.33
C ALA A 240 6.69 17.52 -7.26
N LEU A 241 6.29 18.28 -8.29
CA LEU A 241 7.21 18.94 -9.19
C LEU A 241 8.02 20.03 -8.51
N GLU A 242 7.39 20.86 -7.68
CA GLU A 242 8.09 21.91 -6.89
C GLU A 242 9.14 21.27 -5.95
N ALA A 243 8.79 20.17 -5.28
CA ALA A 243 9.72 19.44 -4.44
C ALA A 243 10.90 18.87 -5.27
N PHE A 244 10.62 18.28 -6.44
CA PHE A 244 11.68 17.77 -7.33
C PHE A 244 12.62 18.87 -7.84
N GLU A 245 12.10 20.05 -8.17
CA GLU A 245 12.93 21.19 -8.60
C GLU A 245 13.91 21.60 -7.50
N THR A 246 13.43 21.72 -6.26
CA THR A 246 14.27 22.06 -5.11
C THR A 246 15.32 20.98 -4.83
N LEU A 247 14.91 19.70 -4.79
CA LEU A 247 15.81 18.55 -4.56
C LEU A 247 16.87 18.44 -5.67
N SER A 248 16.46 18.56 -6.93
CA SER A 248 17.35 18.54 -8.09
C SER A 248 18.42 19.64 -7.99
N ALA A 249 18.01 20.88 -7.63
CA ALA A 249 18.94 21.99 -7.49
C ALA A 249 19.92 21.80 -6.31
N VAL A 250 19.44 21.29 -5.16
CA VAL A 250 20.29 21.06 -3.98
C VAL A 250 21.27 19.93 -4.22
N PHE A 251 20.79 18.78 -4.73
CA PHE A 251 21.63 17.60 -4.90
C PHE A 251 22.67 17.79 -5.99
N SER A 252 22.31 18.46 -7.10
CA SER A 252 23.30 18.83 -8.14
C SER A 252 24.43 19.72 -7.59
N ARG A 253 24.09 20.74 -6.78
CA ARG A 253 25.11 21.60 -6.14
C ARG A 253 25.98 20.85 -5.12
N ALA A 254 25.40 19.86 -4.43
CA ALA A 254 26.11 19.02 -3.48
C ALA A 254 26.94 17.91 -4.14
N GLY A 255 26.89 17.76 -5.47
CA GLY A 255 27.60 16.71 -6.22
C GLY A 255 27.05 15.31 -5.95
N ILE A 256 25.78 15.20 -5.55
CA ILE A 256 25.09 13.93 -5.30
C ILE A 256 24.48 13.45 -6.61
N GLU A 257 24.95 12.31 -7.13
CA GLU A 257 24.31 11.69 -8.29
C GLU A 257 22.91 11.22 -7.93
N THR A 258 21.91 11.66 -8.72
CA THR A 258 20.51 11.43 -8.34
C THR A 258 19.70 10.84 -9.48
N ILE A 259 18.92 9.83 -9.18
CA ILE A 259 17.87 9.29 -10.05
C ILE A 259 16.53 9.73 -9.49
N ILE A 260 15.74 10.44 -10.30
CA ILE A 260 14.36 10.86 -9.98
C ILE A 260 13.39 10.00 -10.78
N SER A 261 12.45 9.33 -10.12
CA SER A 261 11.39 8.56 -10.77
C SER A 261 10.06 9.32 -10.78
N MET A 262 9.45 9.40 -11.97
CA MET A 262 8.14 10.03 -12.19
C MET A 262 6.95 9.07 -11.96
N GLY A 263 7.19 7.88 -11.38
CA GLY A 263 6.14 6.93 -10.98
C GLY A 263 5.36 6.31 -12.16
N GLY A 264 5.92 6.23 -13.35
CA GLY A 264 5.27 5.67 -14.54
C GLY A 264 4.41 6.68 -15.31
N HIS A 265 4.42 7.94 -14.92
CA HIS A 265 3.70 8.98 -15.64
C HIS A 265 4.59 9.62 -16.70
N ASP A 266 4.06 9.70 -17.92
CA ASP A 266 4.72 10.44 -18.99
C ASP A 266 4.76 11.92 -18.62
N THR A 267 5.95 12.46 -18.62
CA THR A 267 6.19 13.86 -18.31
C THR A 267 6.46 14.61 -19.60
N ASP A 268 5.85 15.79 -19.74
CA ASP A 268 6.20 16.73 -20.80
C ASP A 268 7.74 16.86 -20.86
N PRO A 269 8.36 16.68 -22.04
CA PRO A 269 9.81 16.85 -22.18
C PRO A 269 10.35 18.19 -21.65
N ALA A 270 9.51 19.23 -21.60
CA ALA A 270 9.89 20.50 -21.00
C ALA A 270 10.03 20.40 -19.47
N VAL A 271 9.10 19.71 -18.81
CA VAL A 271 9.17 19.44 -17.37
C VAL A 271 10.38 18.57 -17.04
N ARG A 272 10.62 17.51 -17.81
CA ARG A 272 11.81 16.67 -17.63
C ARG A 272 13.09 17.50 -17.73
N ARG A 273 13.24 18.31 -18.78
CA ARG A 273 14.40 19.20 -18.96
C ARG A 273 14.56 20.23 -17.84
N SER A 274 13.47 20.70 -17.23
CA SER A 274 13.56 21.66 -16.11
C SER A 274 14.13 21.03 -14.83
N LEU A 275 13.99 19.72 -14.67
CA LEU A 275 14.51 18.96 -13.54
C LEU A 275 15.95 18.45 -13.77
N GLU A 276 16.34 18.17 -15.01
CA GLU A 276 17.68 17.67 -15.36
C GLU A 276 18.74 18.73 -15.10
N ARG A 277 19.78 18.35 -14.36
CA ARG A 277 20.95 19.15 -14.00
C ARG A 277 22.19 18.26 -14.01
N PRO A 278 23.41 18.78 -13.92
CA PRO A 278 24.61 17.95 -13.75
C PRO A 278 24.43 16.97 -12.56
N GLY A 279 24.60 15.68 -12.85
CA GLY A 279 24.42 14.60 -11.87
C GLY A 279 22.96 14.21 -11.57
N ILE A 280 21.98 14.84 -12.20
CA ILE A 280 20.55 14.51 -12.01
C ILE A 280 19.98 13.86 -13.26
N ARG A 281 19.43 12.68 -13.13
CA ARG A 281 18.74 11.94 -14.18
C ARG A 281 17.26 11.74 -13.80
N VAL A 282 16.37 12.04 -14.75
CA VAL A 282 14.93 11.92 -14.57
C VAL A 282 14.41 10.77 -15.43
N GLU A 283 13.74 9.81 -14.83
CA GLU A 283 13.17 8.65 -15.49
C GLU A 283 11.65 8.60 -15.32
N SER A 284 10.92 8.16 -16.34
CA SER A 284 9.48 7.97 -16.22
C SER A 284 9.15 6.90 -15.19
N TYR A 285 9.88 5.79 -15.23
CA TYR A 285 9.77 4.67 -14.31
C TYR A 285 11.13 4.00 -14.12
N VAL A 286 11.36 3.45 -12.93
CA VAL A 286 12.56 2.66 -12.62
C VAL A 286 12.17 1.40 -11.86
N ASP A 287 12.98 0.35 -11.97
CA ASP A 287 13.00 -0.74 -11.01
C ASP A 287 13.55 -0.20 -9.67
N GLN A 288 12.62 0.14 -8.76
CA GLN A 288 12.96 0.73 -7.47
C GLN A 288 13.88 -0.17 -6.64
N TRP A 289 13.66 -1.50 -6.71
CA TRP A 289 14.49 -2.46 -5.99
C TRP A 289 15.95 -2.40 -6.46
N ALA A 290 16.17 -2.34 -7.76
CA ALA A 290 17.50 -2.25 -8.33
C ALA A 290 18.19 -0.92 -7.96
N VAL A 291 17.46 0.20 -8.08
CA VAL A 291 18.02 1.52 -7.74
C VAL A 291 18.34 1.64 -6.25
N LEU A 292 17.46 1.15 -5.37
CA LEU A 292 17.71 1.16 -3.92
C LEU A 292 18.92 0.32 -3.52
N SER A 293 19.21 -0.78 -4.23
CA SER A 293 20.38 -1.61 -3.92
C SER A 293 21.74 -0.90 -4.12
N GLU A 294 21.73 0.23 -4.84
CA GLU A 294 22.93 1.04 -5.11
C GLU A 294 22.90 2.42 -4.42
N ALA A 295 21.71 2.86 -3.94
CA ALA A 295 21.53 4.19 -3.39
C ALA A 295 22.06 4.32 -1.96
N ASP A 296 22.68 5.46 -1.64
CA ASP A 296 23.11 5.84 -0.30
C ASP A 296 22.06 6.65 0.46
N LEU A 297 20.97 7.07 -0.24
CA LEU A 297 19.93 7.95 0.27
C LEU A 297 18.66 7.81 -0.55
N PHE A 298 17.50 7.78 0.10
CA PHE A 298 16.19 7.78 -0.54
C PHE A 298 15.30 8.92 -0.05
N VAL A 299 14.88 9.80 -0.96
CA VAL A 299 13.81 10.77 -0.68
C VAL A 299 12.48 10.16 -1.06
N THR A 300 11.62 9.95 -0.07
CA THR A 300 10.40 9.15 -0.22
C THR A 300 9.16 9.83 0.37
N HIS A 301 8.01 9.54 -0.26
CA HIS A 301 6.68 9.90 0.27
C HIS A 301 6.22 8.97 1.40
N HIS A 302 6.96 7.93 1.72
CA HIS A 302 6.61 6.88 2.67
C HIS A 302 5.36 6.05 2.29
N GLY A 303 5.16 5.76 1.00
CA GLY A 303 4.29 4.66 0.61
C GLY A 303 4.85 3.35 1.17
N LEU A 304 3.97 2.49 1.68
CA LEU A 304 4.36 1.32 2.48
C LEU A 304 5.40 0.42 1.79
N ASN A 305 5.20 0.05 0.51
CA ASN A 305 6.18 -0.78 -0.21
C ASN A 305 7.55 -0.09 -0.31
N SER A 306 7.57 1.18 -0.70
CA SER A 306 8.81 1.95 -0.87
C SER A 306 9.59 2.07 0.44
N THR A 307 8.89 2.25 1.56
CA THR A 307 9.48 2.33 2.89
C THR A 307 10.16 1.01 3.28
N HIS A 308 9.46 -0.11 3.15
CA HIS A 308 9.98 -1.41 3.57
C HIS A 308 11.05 -1.96 2.61
N GLU A 309 10.97 -1.62 1.32
CA GLU A 309 12.04 -1.92 0.37
C GLU A 309 13.34 -1.16 0.72
N ALA A 310 13.23 0.13 1.09
CA ALA A 310 14.38 0.92 1.54
C ALA A 310 14.98 0.39 2.87
N ILE A 311 14.13 0.01 3.82
CA ILE A 311 14.57 -0.59 5.09
C ILE A 311 15.31 -1.91 4.85
N PHE A 312 14.74 -2.78 4.00
CA PHE A 312 15.39 -4.06 3.68
C PHE A 312 16.77 -3.88 3.03
N GLN A 313 16.93 -2.86 2.18
CA GLN A 313 18.19 -2.49 1.52
C GLN A 313 19.09 -1.62 2.41
N GLU A 314 18.67 -1.31 3.64
CA GLU A 314 19.41 -0.50 4.60
C GLU A 314 19.70 0.93 4.10
N VAL A 315 18.81 1.49 3.27
CA VAL A 315 18.95 2.85 2.70
C VAL A 315 18.29 3.89 3.62
N PRO A 316 19.03 4.88 4.14
CA PRO A 316 18.47 5.96 4.95
C PRO A 316 17.47 6.80 4.15
N MET A 317 16.38 7.23 4.80
CA MET A 317 15.30 7.92 4.15
C MET A 317 15.19 9.40 4.56
N LEU A 318 14.85 10.26 3.60
CA LEU A 318 14.36 11.62 3.86
C LEU A 318 12.86 11.67 3.56
N SER A 319 12.08 12.03 4.57
CA SER A 319 10.62 11.95 4.54
C SER A 319 9.99 13.18 3.93
N TYR A 320 9.20 13.00 2.87
CA TYR A 320 8.33 14.02 2.29
C TYR A 320 6.94 13.44 2.00
N PRO A 321 6.11 13.20 3.04
CA PRO A 321 4.80 12.59 2.91
C PRO A 321 3.77 13.55 2.32
N PHE A 322 2.73 13.01 1.65
CA PHE A 322 1.66 13.78 1.01
C PHE A 322 0.33 13.63 1.72
N PHE A 323 -0.20 12.42 1.88
CA PHE A 323 -1.55 12.18 2.41
C PHE A 323 -1.72 10.74 2.95
N GLY A 324 -2.91 10.46 3.47
CA GLY A 324 -3.31 9.12 3.89
C GLY A 324 -2.48 8.62 5.07
N ASP A 325 -1.93 7.43 4.94
CA ASP A 325 -1.07 6.77 5.91
C ASP A 325 0.41 7.22 5.87
N GLN A 326 0.80 7.94 4.81
CA GLN A 326 2.19 8.35 4.60
C GLN A 326 2.77 9.21 5.75
N PRO A 327 2.04 10.21 6.32
CA PRO A 327 2.54 10.99 7.46
C PRO A 327 2.81 10.14 8.71
N ASP A 328 1.97 9.13 8.98
CA ASP A 328 2.13 8.25 10.13
C ASP A 328 3.29 7.29 9.91
N GLN A 329 3.40 6.73 8.71
CA GLN A 329 4.52 5.89 8.30
C GLN A 329 5.85 6.66 8.39
N ALA A 330 5.88 7.91 7.88
CA ALA A 330 7.04 8.79 8.00
C ALA A 330 7.43 9.04 9.47
N ARG A 331 6.45 9.36 10.32
CA ARG A 331 6.67 9.56 11.75
C ARG A 331 7.20 8.29 12.40
N ARG A 332 6.59 7.14 12.12
CA ARG A 332 7.07 5.86 12.67
C ARG A 332 8.51 5.56 12.30
N CYS A 333 8.90 5.81 11.04
CA CYS A 333 10.30 5.66 10.61
C CYS A 333 11.25 6.65 11.34
N GLN A 334 10.80 7.88 11.59
CA GLN A 334 11.58 8.87 12.37
C GLN A 334 11.74 8.44 13.83
N ASP A 335 10.67 7.96 14.48
CA ASP A 335 10.70 7.46 15.85
C ASP A 335 11.62 6.25 16.01
N LEU A 336 11.71 5.42 15.00
CA LEU A 336 12.62 4.27 14.93
C LEU A 336 14.06 4.66 14.53
N GLY A 337 14.31 5.92 14.16
CA GLY A 337 15.62 6.41 13.73
C GLY A 337 16.05 5.95 12.32
N LEU A 338 15.08 5.63 11.45
CA LEU A 338 15.30 5.13 10.08
C LEU A 338 15.22 6.24 9.03
N ALA A 339 14.61 7.38 9.39
CA ALA A 339 14.35 8.49 8.49
C ALA A 339 14.50 9.85 9.18
N LEU A 340 14.72 10.89 8.38
CA LEU A 340 14.70 12.29 8.81
C LEU A 340 13.65 13.06 8.03
N ALA A 341 12.91 13.96 8.71
CA ALA A 341 11.91 14.79 8.03
C ALA A 341 12.56 15.89 7.20
N LEU A 342 12.08 16.10 5.97
CA LEU A 342 12.40 17.29 5.15
C LEU A 342 11.51 18.49 5.50
N THR A 343 10.28 18.23 5.94
CA THR A 343 9.31 19.25 6.29
C THR A 343 8.58 18.88 7.59
N ARG A 344 8.05 19.88 8.29
CA ARG A 344 7.27 19.66 9.52
C ARG A 344 5.84 19.21 9.27
N THR A 345 5.30 19.59 8.12
CA THR A 345 3.93 19.25 7.70
C THR A 345 3.95 18.62 6.32
N PRO A 346 3.03 17.70 6.03
CA PRO A 346 2.93 17.09 4.71
C PRO A 346 2.82 18.14 3.60
N ARG A 347 3.52 17.92 2.48
CA ARG A 347 3.48 18.76 1.27
C ARG A 347 3.90 20.21 1.46
N ALA A 348 4.49 20.59 2.59
CA ALA A 348 5.00 21.94 2.73
C ALA A 348 6.08 22.20 1.68
N PRO A 349 6.16 23.43 1.12
CA PRO A 349 7.22 23.79 0.19
C PRO A 349 8.60 23.48 0.78
N LEU A 350 9.49 22.89 -0.04
CA LEU A 350 10.85 22.60 0.39
C LEU A 350 11.72 23.85 0.27
N ASP A 351 12.39 24.19 1.36
CA ASP A 351 13.47 25.18 1.33
C ASP A 351 14.83 24.48 1.14
N ALA A 352 15.68 25.05 0.31
CA ALA A 352 17.02 24.51 0.02
C ALA A 352 17.90 24.48 1.29
N SER A 353 17.72 25.42 2.23
CA SER A 353 18.45 25.44 3.49
C SER A 353 18.02 24.28 4.41
N ASP A 354 16.72 23.94 4.46
CA ASP A 354 16.19 22.83 5.23
C ASP A 354 16.69 21.48 4.67
N VAL A 355 16.69 21.33 3.34
CA VAL A 355 17.25 20.12 2.70
C VAL A 355 18.74 19.98 3.03
N ASN A 356 19.54 21.04 2.90
CA ASN A 356 20.95 21.01 3.27
C ASN A 356 21.17 20.72 4.76
N GLY A 357 20.35 21.32 5.64
CA GLY A 357 20.39 21.05 7.09
C GLY A 357 20.13 19.59 7.41
N THR A 358 19.14 18.99 6.73
CA THR A 358 18.81 17.56 6.89
C THR A 358 19.92 16.65 6.36
N LEU A 359 20.55 16.98 5.24
CA LEU A 359 21.71 16.24 4.72
C LEU A 359 22.90 16.28 5.70
N LEU A 360 23.20 17.42 6.28
CA LEU A 360 24.24 17.56 7.30
C LEU A 360 23.89 16.76 8.58
N HIS A 361 22.61 16.73 8.96
CA HIS A 361 22.14 15.94 10.09
C HIS A 361 22.30 14.43 9.81
N LEU A 362 21.95 13.98 8.60
CA LEU A 362 22.13 12.61 8.16
C LEU A 362 23.61 12.20 8.25
N GLU A 363 24.53 13.03 7.76
CA GLU A 363 25.97 12.76 7.80
C GLU A 363 26.50 12.62 9.22
N ARG A 364 26.10 13.52 10.13
CA ARG A 364 26.53 13.50 11.54
C ARG A 364 26.02 12.27 12.28
N ASN A 365 24.92 11.67 11.87
CA ASN A 365 24.27 10.55 12.52
C ASN A 365 24.36 9.25 11.70
N ALA A 366 25.17 9.21 10.65
CA ALA A 366 25.22 8.11 9.68
C ALA A 366 25.38 6.73 10.35
N ASP A 367 26.33 6.59 11.29
CA ASP A 367 26.57 5.32 11.98
C ASP A 367 25.37 4.89 12.87
N ALA A 368 24.68 5.85 13.49
CA ALA A 368 23.51 5.55 14.31
C ALA A 368 22.34 5.09 13.46
N ILE A 369 22.10 5.78 12.35
CA ILE A 369 21.04 5.45 11.39
C ILE A 369 21.32 4.10 10.72
N ALA A 370 22.56 3.85 10.31
CA ALA A 370 22.97 2.56 9.72
C ALA A 370 22.72 1.38 10.68
N ARG A 371 23.05 1.52 11.97
CA ARG A 371 22.75 0.47 12.96
C ARG A 371 21.25 0.23 13.10
N ARG A 372 20.42 1.28 13.11
CA ARG A 372 18.96 1.16 13.18
C ARG A 372 18.38 0.52 11.94
N LEU A 373 18.90 0.86 10.77
CA LEU A 373 18.48 0.24 9.51
C LEU A 373 18.85 -1.25 9.47
N ALA A 374 20.05 -1.63 9.91
CA ALA A 374 20.44 -3.04 9.97
C ALA A 374 19.53 -3.85 10.94
N GLU A 375 19.16 -3.25 12.09
CA GLU A 375 18.19 -3.85 13.02
C GLU A 375 16.82 -4.01 12.36
N ALA A 376 16.30 -2.97 11.72
CA ALA A 376 15.00 -2.99 11.06
C ALA A 376 14.98 -3.92 9.83
N SER A 377 16.08 -4.00 9.08
CA SER A 377 16.26 -4.96 7.98
C SER A 377 16.20 -6.41 8.47
N ALA A 378 16.67 -6.68 9.69
CA ALA A 378 16.53 -8.02 10.29
C ALA A 378 15.06 -8.35 10.59
N TRP A 379 14.23 -7.38 11.05
CA TRP A 379 12.79 -7.58 11.23
C TRP A 379 12.08 -7.93 9.92
N GLU A 380 12.45 -7.29 8.82
CA GLU A 380 11.90 -7.62 7.48
C GLU A 380 12.21 -9.07 7.09
N ARG A 381 13.46 -9.52 7.32
CA ARG A 381 13.88 -10.89 7.03
C ARG A 381 13.13 -11.91 7.87
N GLU A 382 12.91 -11.61 9.15
CA GLU A 382 12.16 -12.46 10.07
C GLU A 382 10.71 -12.64 9.61
N VAL A 383 10.01 -11.54 9.29
CA VAL A 383 8.64 -11.59 8.77
C VAL A 383 8.57 -12.33 7.43
N MET A 384 9.54 -12.13 6.54
CA MET A 384 9.60 -12.88 5.29
C MET A 384 9.76 -14.38 5.49
N ALA A 385 10.51 -14.80 6.50
CA ALA A 385 10.72 -16.20 6.84
C ALA A 385 9.46 -16.87 7.40
N SER A 386 8.61 -16.12 8.11
CA SER A 386 7.36 -16.62 8.72
C SER A 386 6.11 -16.57 7.81
N ARG A 387 6.27 -16.18 6.54
CA ARG A 387 5.13 -16.04 5.61
C ARG A 387 4.33 -17.32 5.42
N ASP A 388 4.97 -18.48 5.51
CA ASP A 388 4.28 -19.76 5.38
C ASP A 388 3.36 -20.05 6.57
N ASP A 389 3.70 -19.58 7.77
CA ASP A 389 2.85 -19.68 8.96
C ASP A 389 1.57 -18.83 8.80
N VAL A 390 1.67 -17.69 8.10
CA VAL A 390 0.51 -16.86 7.77
C VAL A 390 -0.47 -17.61 6.86
N LEU A 391 0.05 -18.32 5.84
CA LEU A 391 -0.80 -19.12 4.97
C LEU A 391 -1.48 -20.25 5.75
N ASP A 392 -0.76 -20.87 6.69
CA ASP A 392 -1.33 -21.94 7.53
C ASP A 392 -2.47 -21.43 8.43
N GLN A 393 -2.34 -20.20 8.94
CA GLN A 393 -3.44 -19.53 9.67
C GLN A 393 -4.66 -19.26 8.78
N ILE A 394 -4.47 -18.84 7.53
CA ILE A 394 -5.56 -18.63 6.57
C ILE A 394 -6.21 -19.97 6.21
N VAL A 395 -5.43 -21.05 6.04
CA VAL A 395 -5.96 -22.40 5.80
C VAL A 395 -6.77 -22.89 7.00
N ALA A 396 -6.31 -22.65 8.23
CA ALA A 396 -7.05 -22.97 9.44
C ALA A 396 -8.37 -22.17 9.53
N LEU A 397 -8.33 -20.88 9.17
CA LEU A 397 -9.53 -20.06 9.08
C LEU A 397 -10.50 -20.60 8.02
N ALA A 398 -10.02 -20.99 6.84
CA ALA A 398 -10.84 -21.59 5.79
C ALA A 398 -11.51 -22.90 6.23
N ALA A 399 -10.81 -23.71 7.02
CA ALA A 399 -11.37 -24.96 7.56
C ALA A 399 -12.48 -24.73 8.59
N SER A 400 -12.55 -23.57 9.24
CA SER A 400 -13.62 -23.25 10.19
C SER A 400 -15.00 -23.13 9.55
N ARG A 401 -15.07 -22.83 8.26
CA ARG A 401 -16.34 -22.80 7.51
C ARG A 401 -17.06 -24.14 7.47
N ASP A 402 -16.32 -25.24 7.50
CA ASP A 402 -16.88 -26.59 7.42
C ASP A 402 -17.30 -27.15 8.79
N VAL A 403 -17.04 -26.43 9.89
CA VAL A 403 -17.45 -26.78 11.24
C VAL A 403 -18.82 -26.14 11.54
N PRO A 404 -19.89 -26.92 11.84
CA PRO A 404 -21.17 -26.33 12.21
C PRO A 404 -21.01 -25.37 13.38
N ASP A 405 -21.41 -24.12 13.19
CA ASP A 405 -21.22 -23.05 14.18
C ASP A 405 -22.07 -23.30 15.42
N VAL A 406 -21.41 -23.49 16.56
CA VAL A 406 -22.02 -23.47 17.90
C VAL A 406 -21.97 -22.05 18.49
N ARG A 407 -21.52 -21.07 17.74
CA ARG A 407 -21.39 -19.68 18.20
C ARG A 407 -22.61 -18.87 17.75
N LEU A 408 -23.58 -18.77 18.62
CA LEU A 408 -24.55 -17.67 18.59
C LEU A 408 -23.75 -16.35 18.63
N ARG A 409 -23.64 -15.69 17.52
CA ARG A 409 -23.14 -14.30 17.45
C ARG A 409 -24.22 -13.40 18.06
N PRO A 410 -23.90 -12.51 19.02
CA PRO A 410 -24.84 -11.58 19.61
C PRO A 410 -25.32 -10.55 18.61
#